data_746e128b6908708b23f88dc83d17cf6c
#
_entry.id   746e128b6908708b23f88dc83d17cf6c
#
_cell.length_a   1.000
_cell.length_b   1.000
_cell.length_c   1.000
_cell.angle_alpha   90.00
_cell.angle_beta   90.00
_cell.angle_gamma   90.00
#
_symmetry.space_group_name_H-M   'P 1'
#
loop_
_entity.id
_entity.type
_entity.pdbx_description
1 polymer ?
#
loop_
_entity_poly.entity_id
_entity_poly.type
_entity_poly.pdbx_seq_one_letter_code
_entity_poly.pdbx_strand_id
1 'polypeptide(L)'
;MEVINERLLYPSYEIIGGEKFMSPAATLTHSDIIGRLYLFFANYLMENKSGYVYTDNVDVHFSDGSLYKPDLCVVLKSNEKILAGRKAIYGAPDMVVEVLSNSTRKKDLTIKKDTYEAQGVREYWIIDPRAKSVTVYLLRDGKYHFDDEYILFDEEDIKEVEWLKSKGEEVEIKTEIPVSIADGLKIPLQFVFSWGY
;
A
#
# COMPACT_ATOMS: atom_id res chain seq x y z
N MET A 1 14.04 16.00 35.92
CA MET A 1 13.24 14.81 35.54
C MET A 1 13.48 14.64 34.07
N GLU A 2 14.42 13.73 33.71
CA GLU A 2 14.64 13.39 32.30
C GLU A 2 13.37 12.72 31.76
N VAL A 3 12.79 13.31 30.74
CA VAL A 3 11.72 12.66 29.97
C VAL A 3 12.39 11.52 29.23
N ILE A 4 12.29 10.30 29.77
CA ILE A 4 12.71 9.09 29.08
C ILE A 4 11.84 9.02 27.83
N ASN A 5 12.48 9.18 26.67
CA ASN A 5 11.80 9.10 25.39
C ASN A 5 11.38 7.63 25.19
N GLU A 6 10.10 7.30 25.45
CA GLU A 6 9.56 5.94 25.33
C GLU A 6 9.81 5.30 23.95
N ARG A 7 10.00 6.11 22.90
CA ARG A 7 10.46 5.66 21.59
C ARG A 7 11.81 4.96 21.60
N LEU A 8 12.67 5.22 22.59
CA LEU A 8 13.95 4.51 22.76
C LEU A 8 13.77 3.12 23.34
N LEU A 9 12.65 2.86 24.03
CA LEU A 9 12.37 1.56 24.63
C LEU A 9 11.76 0.56 23.65
N TYR A 10 11.00 1.04 22.64
CA TYR A 10 10.37 0.20 21.61
C TYR A 10 10.53 0.86 20.21
N PRO A 11 11.76 0.92 19.68
CA PRO A 11 11.97 1.53 18.38
C PRO A 11 11.27 0.71 17.29
N SER A 12 10.41 1.37 16.48
CA SER A 12 9.87 0.74 15.27
C SER A 12 11.00 0.51 14.28
N TYR A 13 11.18 -0.71 13.81
CA TYR A 13 12.19 -1.06 12.81
C TYR A 13 11.70 -2.17 11.89
N GLU A 14 12.33 -2.24 10.72
CA GLU A 14 12.20 -3.33 9.77
C GLU A 14 13.55 -4.04 9.61
N ILE A 15 13.54 -5.30 9.19
CA ILE A 15 14.73 -6.06 8.78
C ILE A 15 14.60 -6.31 7.29
N ILE A 16 15.44 -5.65 6.49
CA ILE A 16 15.41 -5.67 5.03
C ILE A 16 16.77 -6.17 4.54
N GLY A 17 16.81 -7.30 3.83
CA GLY A 17 18.06 -7.89 3.36
C GLY A 17 19.05 -8.20 4.50
N GLY A 18 18.54 -8.52 5.71
CA GLY A 18 19.35 -8.78 6.91
C GLY A 18 19.82 -7.53 7.67
N GLU A 19 19.55 -6.33 7.17
CA GLU A 19 19.90 -5.05 7.81
C GLU A 19 18.71 -4.44 8.54
N LYS A 20 18.98 -3.78 9.68
CA LYS A 20 17.97 -3.12 10.50
C LYS A 20 17.80 -1.67 10.08
N PHE A 21 16.57 -1.30 9.75
CA PHE A 21 16.19 0.06 9.39
C PHE A 21 15.17 0.61 10.39
N MET A 22 15.41 1.82 10.87
CA MET A 22 14.47 2.53 11.75
C MET A 22 13.38 3.18 10.90
N SER A 23 12.12 3.05 11.33
CA SER A 23 11.00 3.71 10.67
C SER A 23 10.92 5.18 11.10
N PRO A 24 10.90 6.14 10.17
CA PRO A 24 10.68 7.54 10.49
C PRO A 24 9.24 7.79 10.95
N ALA A 25 8.99 8.94 11.56
CA ALA A 25 7.63 9.36 11.86
C ALA A 25 6.85 9.65 10.57
N ALA A 26 5.62 9.15 10.49
CA ALA A 26 4.72 9.43 9.38
C ALA A 26 4.31 10.92 9.34
N THR A 27 4.06 11.47 8.14
CA THR A 27 3.44 12.78 7.96
C THR A 27 1.91 12.66 8.10
N LEU A 28 1.22 13.77 8.30
CA LEU A 28 -0.26 13.78 8.34
C LEU A 28 -0.83 13.25 7.01
N THR A 29 -0.30 13.72 5.87
CA THR A 29 -0.66 13.22 4.53
C THR A 29 -0.61 11.71 4.42
N HIS A 30 0.50 11.12 4.85
CA HIS A 30 0.71 9.68 4.85
C HIS A 30 -0.35 8.98 5.73
N SER A 31 -0.57 9.48 6.95
CA SER A 31 -1.53 8.91 7.88
C SER A 31 -2.97 9.02 7.38
N ASP A 32 -3.34 10.12 6.72
CA ASP A 32 -4.66 10.33 6.15
C ASP A 32 -4.95 9.33 5.03
N ILE A 33 -4.00 9.11 4.11
CA ILE A 33 -4.13 8.14 3.03
C ILE A 33 -4.34 6.73 3.60
N ILE A 34 -3.51 6.33 4.55
CA ILE A 34 -3.62 5.01 5.18
C ILE A 34 -4.95 4.87 5.91
N GLY A 35 -5.36 5.89 6.67
CA GLY A 35 -6.62 5.86 7.41
C GLY A 35 -7.84 5.68 6.51
N ARG A 36 -7.87 6.34 5.34
CA ARG A 36 -8.94 6.20 4.34
C ARG A 36 -8.97 4.84 3.71
N LEU A 37 -7.81 4.37 3.25
CA LEU A 37 -7.71 3.02 2.68
C LEU A 37 -8.11 1.96 3.71
N TYR A 38 -7.66 2.11 4.96
CA TYR A 38 -8.06 1.22 6.04
C TYR A 38 -9.58 1.18 6.21
N LEU A 39 -10.22 2.35 6.28
CA LEU A 39 -11.68 2.45 6.42
C LEU A 39 -12.39 1.79 5.25
N PHE A 40 -11.91 2.01 4.03
CA PHE A 40 -12.50 1.45 2.82
C PHE A 40 -12.42 -0.09 2.81
N PHE A 41 -11.22 -0.63 3.01
CA PHE A 41 -11.01 -2.07 3.07
C PHE A 41 -11.71 -2.71 4.26
N ALA A 42 -11.67 -2.08 5.45
CA ALA A 42 -12.31 -2.62 6.64
C ALA A 42 -13.82 -2.79 6.46
N ASN A 43 -14.49 -1.76 5.90
CA ASN A 43 -15.92 -1.85 5.63
C ASN A 43 -16.25 -2.98 4.66
N TYR A 44 -15.57 -3.04 3.52
CA TYR A 44 -15.80 -4.08 2.52
C TYR A 44 -15.54 -5.49 3.08
N LEU A 45 -14.40 -5.69 3.75
CA LEU A 45 -14.00 -7.00 4.27
C LEU A 45 -14.91 -7.46 5.41
N MET A 46 -15.40 -6.55 6.26
CA MET A 46 -16.36 -6.86 7.32
C MET A 46 -17.74 -7.23 6.77
N GLU A 47 -18.27 -6.45 5.84
CA GLU A 47 -19.56 -6.70 5.21
C GLU A 47 -19.58 -8.05 4.49
N ASN A 48 -18.52 -8.36 3.76
CA ASN A 48 -18.40 -9.60 2.98
C ASN A 48 -17.81 -10.77 3.79
N LYS A 49 -17.39 -10.54 5.04
CA LYS A 49 -16.69 -11.53 5.89
C LYS A 49 -15.51 -12.20 5.17
N SER A 50 -14.81 -11.44 4.32
CA SER A 50 -13.86 -11.95 3.34
C SER A 50 -12.39 -11.83 3.76
N GLY A 51 -12.08 -11.14 4.88
CA GLY A 51 -10.69 -11.00 5.32
C GLY A 51 -10.47 -9.98 6.41
N TYR A 52 -9.24 -9.54 6.51
CA TYR A 52 -8.75 -8.62 7.52
C TYR A 52 -7.84 -7.57 6.87
N VAL A 53 -7.85 -6.36 7.39
CA VAL A 53 -6.93 -5.29 7.01
C VAL A 53 -6.16 -4.82 8.25
N TYR A 54 -4.87 -4.55 8.05
CA TYR A 54 -3.97 -4.07 9.10
C TYR A 54 -3.17 -2.88 8.57
N THR A 55 -2.83 -1.95 9.48
CA THR A 55 -1.99 -0.79 9.17
C THR A 55 -0.60 -0.95 9.79
N ASP A 56 0.24 0.05 9.60
CA ASP A 56 1.57 0.17 10.18
C ASP A 56 1.63 -0.28 11.65
N ASN A 57 2.79 -0.71 12.13
CA ASN A 57 3.04 -1.36 13.41
C ASN A 57 2.62 -2.83 13.55
N VAL A 58 2.16 -3.47 12.47
CA VAL A 58 2.00 -4.93 12.45
C VAL A 58 3.23 -5.56 11.80
N ASP A 59 3.87 -6.47 12.53
CA ASP A 59 5.02 -7.20 12.03
C ASP A 59 4.57 -8.25 11.00
N VAL A 60 5.19 -8.21 9.82
CA VAL A 60 5.07 -9.24 8.80
C VAL A 60 6.40 -9.98 8.70
N HIS A 61 6.41 -11.22 9.14
CA HIS A 61 7.57 -12.12 9.09
C HIS A 61 7.53 -12.97 7.83
N PHE A 62 8.51 -12.80 6.96
CA PHE A 62 8.64 -13.58 5.75
C PHE A 62 9.54 -14.80 5.92
N SER A 63 9.44 -15.74 4.99
CA SER A 63 10.15 -17.04 5.05
C SER A 63 11.68 -16.91 4.89
N ASP A 64 12.15 -15.82 4.31
CA ASP A 64 13.57 -15.49 4.14
C ASP A 64 14.20 -14.84 5.39
N GLY A 65 13.42 -14.69 6.47
CA GLY A 65 13.83 -14.06 7.72
C GLY A 65 13.71 -12.53 7.73
N SER A 66 13.18 -11.92 6.65
CA SER A 66 12.90 -10.49 6.65
C SER A 66 11.67 -10.17 7.51
N LEU A 67 11.68 -8.98 8.09
CA LEU A 67 10.62 -8.42 8.93
C LEU A 67 10.25 -7.05 8.37
N TYR A 68 9.04 -6.93 7.86
CA TYR A 68 8.52 -5.67 7.34
C TYR A 68 7.32 -5.17 8.14
N LYS A 69 7.08 -3.88 8.04
CA LYS A 69 5.90 -3.19 8.58
C LYS A 69 5.25 -2.41 7.43
N PRO A 70 4.45 -3.08 6.60
CA PRO A 70 3.75 -2.39 5.52
C PRO A 70 2.85 -1.28 6.07
N ASP A 71 2.71 -0.19 5.33
CA ASP A 71 1.81 0.88 5.70
C ASP A 71 0.35 0.40 5.80
N LEU A 72 -0.04 -0.52 4.89
CA LEU A 72 -1.30 -1.26 4.98
C LEU A 72 -1.13 -2.63 4.33
N CYS A 73 -1.76 -3.65 4.89
CA CYS A 73 -1.87 -4.96 4.25
C CYS A 73 -3.24 -5.61 4.45
N VAL A 74 -3.63 -6.42 3.48
CA VAL A 74 -4.88 -7.19 3.50
C VAL A 74 -4.55 -8.68 3.54
N VAL A 75 -5.24 -9.40 4.43
CA VAL A 75 -5.18 -10.87 4.51
C VAL A 75 -6.59 -11.40 4.28
N LEU A 76 -6.78 -12.11 3.17
CA LEU A 76 -8.08 -12.72 2.87
C LEU A 76 -8.40 -13.88 3.83
N LYS A 77 -9.67 -14.18 3.99
CA LYS A 77 -10.15 -15.27 4.84
C LYS A 77 -9.56 -16.62 4.43
N SER A 78 -9.34 -16.84 3.13
CA SER A 78 -8.69 -18.03 2.59
C SER A 78 -7.23 -18.20 3.02
N ASN A 79 -6.58 -17.11 3.43
CA ASN A 79 -5.17 -17.06 3.85
C ASN A 79 -5.02 -16.83 5.37
N GLU A 80 -6.11 -16.84 6.15
CA GLU A 80 -6.08 -16.49 7.59
C GLU A 80 -5.12 -17.33 8.45
N LYS A 81 -4.63 -18.46 7.94
CA LYS A 81 -3.63 -19.28 8.63
C LYS A 81 -2.35 -18.52 8.99
N ILE A 82 -1.99 -17.48 8.21
CA ILE A 82 -0.81 -16.65 8.48
C ILE A 82 -1.00 -15.72 9.69
N LEU A 83 -2.21 -15.61 10.22
CA LEU A 83 -2.57 -14.86 11.42
C LEU A 83 -2.56 -15.71 12.69
N ALA A 84 -2.01 -16.90 12.64
CA ALA A 84 -2.01 -17.85 13.76
C ALA A 84 -1.38 -17.21 15.02
N GLY A 85 -2.09 -17.34 16.16
CA GLY A 85 -1.67 -16.74 17.43
C GLY A 85 -1.94 -15.22 17.55
N ARG A 86 -2.38 -14.54 16.49
CA ARG A 86 -2.77 -13.13 16.44
C ARG A 86 -1.77 -12.13 17.06
N LYS A 87 -0.48 -12.44 16.99
CA LYS A 87 0.61 -11.57 17.49
C LYS A 87 1.29 -10.78 16.36
N ALA A 88 1.40 -11.41 15.21
CA ALA A 88 2.04 -10.90 13.99
C ALA A 88 1.47 -11.65 12.77
N ILE A 89 1.88 -11.27 11.59
CA ILE A 89 1.59 -11.97 10.35
C ILE A 89 2.82 -12.84 10.01
N TYR A 90 2.61 -14.13 9.79
CA TYR A 90 3.66 -15.10 9.49
C TYR A 90 3.46 -15.67 8.08
N GLY A 91 3.98 -14.97 7.09
CA GLY A 91 3.84 -15.26 5.66
C GLY A 91 3.41 -14.05 4.85
N ALA A 92 3.13 -14.25 3.56
CA ALA A 92 2.74 -13.18 2.64
C ALA A 92 1.26 -12.79 2.82
N PRO A 93 0.94 -11.52 3.12
CA PRO A 93 -0.40 -10.98 2.95
C PRO A 93 -0.87 -11.10 1.49
N ASP A 94 -2.17 -11.08 1.24
CA ASP A 94 -2.70 -11.11 -0.12
C ASP A 94 -2.44 -9.81 -0.87
N MET A 95 -2.42 -8.68 -0.16
CA MET A 95 -2.12 -7.37 -0.70
C MET A 95 -1.28 -6.56 0.28
N VAL A 96 -0.38 -5.74 -0.26
CA VAL A 96 0.41 -4.74 0.48
C VAL A 96 0.29 -3.39 -0.20
N VAL A 97 0.20 -2.34 0.59
CA VAL A 97 0.25 -0.93 0.16
C VAL A 97 1.39 -0.24 0.89
N GLU A 98 2.22 0.49 0.15
CA GLU A 98 3.25 1.39 0.68
C GLU A 98 2.98 2.81 0.17
N VAL A 99 3.00 3.77 1.09
CA VAL A 99 2.84 5.20 0.79
C VAL A 99 4.20 5.86 0.81
N LEU A 100 4.65 6.33 -0.33
CA LEU A 100 6.01 6.85 -0.51
C LEU A 100 6.28 8.06 0.39
N SER A 101 7.41 7.99 1.06
CA SER A 101 8.05 9.12 1.75
C SER A 101 9.44 9.40 1.17
N ASN A 102 10.03 10.55 1.48
CA ASN A 102 11.40 10.85 1.03
C ASN A 102 12.44 9.84 1.52
N SER A 103 12.22 9.25 2.68
CA SER A 103 13.16 8.35 3.35
C SER A 103 12.99 6.89 2.93
N THR A 104 11.79 6.49 2.52
CA THR A 104 11.48 5.09 2.17
C THR A 104 11.39 4.84 0.68
N ARG A 105 11.11 5.87 -0.14
CA ARG A 105 10.85 5.79 -1.57
C ARG A 105 11.76 4.79 -2.33
N LYS A 106 13.08 4.89 -2.13
CA LYS A 106 13.99 3.98 -2.84
C LYS A 106 13.77 2.53 -2.43
N LYS A 107 13.54 2.26 -1.15
CA LYS A 107 13.33 0.91 -0.64
C LYS A 107 12.02 0.31 -1.15
N ASP A 108 10.94 1.11 -1.11
CA ASP A 108 9.61 0.68 -1.53
C ASP A 108 9.58 0.35 -3.03
N LEU A 109 10.29 1.17 -3.84
CA LEU A 109 10.40 0.97 -5.29
C LEU A 109 11.36 -0.16 -5.71
N THR A 110 12.21 -0.66 -4.80
CA THR A 110 13.24 -1.66 -5.13
C THR A 110 13.16 -2.87 -4.21
N ILE A 111 13.97 -2.90 -3.14
CA ILE A 111 14.17 -4.09 -2.31
C ILE A 111 12.88 -4.61 -1.65
N LYS A 112 11.96 -3.74 -1.19
CA LYS A 112 10.67 -4.18 -0.66
C LYS A 112 9.81 -4.80 -1.77
N LYS A 113 9.73 -4.16 -2.93
CA LYS A 113 9.01 -4.69 -4.09
C LYS A 113 9.53 -6.08 -4.47
N ASP A 114 10.86 -6.23 -4.58
CA ASP A 114 11.48 -7.51 -4.95
C ASP A 114 11.21 -8.59 -3.88
N THR A 115 11.21 -8.22 -2.60
CA THR A 115 10.87 -9.14 -1.53
C THR A 115 9.40 -9.52 -1.56
N TYR A 116 8.48 -8.57 -1.70
CA TYR A 116 7.05 -8.87 -1.80
C TYR A 116 6.73 -9.78 -2.99
N GLU A 117 7.40 -9.56 -4.14
CA GLU A 117 7.32 -10.46 -5.30
C GLU A 117 7.77 -11.87 -4.94
N ALA A 118 8.99 -12.00 -4.40
CA ALA A 118 9.60 -13.30 -4.07
C ALA A 118 8.83 -14.07 -3.01
N GLN A 119 8.19 -13.36 -2.07
CA GLN A 119 7.39 -13.96 -1.01
C GLN A 119 5.95 -14.29 -1.43
N GLY A 120 5.51 -13.82 -2.61
CA GLY A 120 4.21 -14.18 -3.16
C GLY A 120 3.06 -13.27 -2.74
N VAL A 121 3.32 -12.01 -2.39
CA VAL A 121 2.27 -10.99 -2.22
C VAL A 121 1.59 -10.77 -3.57
N ARG A 122 0.28 -11.02 -3.62
CA ARG A 122 -0.46 -11.11 -4.91
C ARG A 122 -0.68 -9.76 -5.57
N GLU A 123 -0.87 -8.71 -4.76
CA GLU A 123 -1.13 -7.36 -5.22
C GLU A 123 -0.30 -6.36 -4.41
N TYR A 124 0.44 -5.50 -5.09
CA TYR A 124 1.29 -4.50 -4.46
C TYR A 124 1.00 -3.12 -5.01
N TRP A 125 0.62 -2.20 -4.13
CA TRP A 125 0.35 -0.81 -4.47
C TRP A 125 1.43 0.09 -3.93
N ILE A 126 1.87 1.01 -4.77
CA ILE A 126 2.77 2.11 -4.42
C ILE A 126 2.01 3.40 -4.60
N ILE A 127 1.82 4.14 -3.52
CA ILE A 127 1.10 5.42 -3.53
C ILE A 127 2.10 6.55 -3.45
N ASP A 128 2.10 7.45 -4.43
CA ASP A 128 2.88 8.68 -4.40
C ASP A 128 1.97 9.87 -4.06
N PRO A 129 2.03 10.38 -2.81
CA PRO A 129 1.18 11.51 -2.41
C PRO A 129 1.47 12.80 -3.15
N ARG A 130 2.69 12.96 -3.72
CA ARG A 130 3.09 14.18 -4.45
C ARG A 130 2.56 14.18 -5.86
N ALA A 131 2.70 13.05 -6.55
CA ALA A 131 2.16 12.85 -7.87
C ALA A 131 0.66 12.58 -7.85
N LYS A 132 0.05 12.37 -6.67
CA LYS A 132 -1.32 11.90 -6.51
C LYS A 132 -1.60 10.68 -7.37
N SER A 133 -0.67 9.72 -7.36
CA SER A 133 -0.75 8.50 -8.16
C SER A 133 -0.69 7.23 -7.33
N VAL A 134 -1.30 6.18 -7.87
CA VAL A 134 -1.26 4.81 -7.34
C VAL A 134 -0.76 3.89 -8.45
N THR A 135 0.43 3.34 -8.27
CA THR A 135 0.98 2.32 -9.16
C THR A 135 0.61 0.94 -8.64
N VAL A 136 0.05 0.11 -9.48
CA VAL A 136 -0.41 -1.25 -9.16
C VAL A 136 0.46 -2.29 -9.83
N TYR A 137 0.95 -3.24 -9.04
CA TYR A 137 1.63 -4.44 -9.50
C TYR A 137 0.82 -5.68 -9.12
N LEU A 138 0.63 -6.58 -10.07
CA LEU A 138 -0.03 -7.87 -9.87
C LEU A 138 0.96 -9.01 -10.07
N LEU A 139 0.93 -9.97 -9.14
CA LEU A 139 1.76 -11.17 -9.22
C LEU A 139 1.12 -12.16 -10.20
N ARG A 140 1.84 -12.47 -11.29
CA ARG A 140 1.47 -13.47 -12.29
C ARG A 140 2.69 -14.34 -12.58
N ASP A 141 2.54 -15.64 -12.53
CA ASP A 141 3.62 -16.60 -12.77
C ASP A 141 4.88 -16.35 -11.91
N GLY A 142 4.66 -15.90 -10.65
CA GLY A 142 5.72 -15.62 -9.67
C GLY A 142 6.49 -14.32 -9.92
N LYS A 143 6.00 -13.44 -10.80
CA LYS A 143 6.59 -12.14 -11.11
C LYS A 143 5.57 -11.00 -11.04
N TYR A 144 6.02 -9.82 -10.59
CA TYR A 144 5.22 -8.62 -10.65
C TYR A 144 5.17 -8.07 -12.07
N HIS A 145 3.95 -7.95 -12.55
CA HIS A 145 3.64 -7.20 -13.77
C HIS A 145 3.06 -5.84 -13.37
N PHE A 146 3.55 -4.79 -13.99
CA PHE A 146 2.91 -3.49 -13.94
C PHE A 146 1.51 -3.65 -14.53
N ASP A 147 0.50 -3.36 -13.73
CA ASP A 147 -0.89 -3.41 -14.18
C ASP A 147 -1.30 -2.05 -14.74
N ASP A 148 -1.20 -1.01 -13.88
CA ASP A 148 -1.52 0.36 -14.27
C ASP A 148 -0.94 1.39 -13.29
N GLU A 149 -0.97 2.66 -13.70
CA GLU A 149 -0.79 3.82 -12.85
C GLU A 149 -2.04 4.70 -12.92
N TYR A 150 -2.67 4.89 -11.78
CA TYR A 150 -3.87 5.68 -11.61
C TYR A 150 -3.49 7.05 -11.08
N ILE A 151 -3.74 8.12 -11.83
CA ILE A 151 -3.36 9.49 -11.49
C ILE A 151 -4.62 10.32 -11.25
N LEU A 152 -4.68 11.03 -10.12
CA LEU A 152 -5.72 12.00 -9.86
C LEU A 152 -5.38 13.30 -10.58
N PHE A 153 -6.00 13.53 -11.71
CA PHE A 153 -5.85 14.75 -12.51
C PHE A 153 -6.50 15.95 -11.83
N ASP A 154 -5.82 17.09 -11.87
CA ASP A 154 -6.38 18.37 -11.50
C ASP A 154 -7.04 19.08 -12.71
N GLU A 155 -7.48 20.33 -12.52
CA GLU A 155 -8.17 21.09 -13.59
C GLU A 155 -7.23 21.41 -14.77
N GLU A 156 -5.92 21.54 -14.54
CA GLU A 156 -4.95 21.84 -15.60
C GLU A 156 -4.65 20.56 -16.39
N ASP A 157 -4.48 19.45 -15.72
CA ASP A 157 -4.32 18.13 -16.33
C ASP A 157 -5.52 17.79 -17.22
N ILE A 158 -6.75 18.06 -16.75
CA ILE A 158 -7.98 17.80 -17.53
C ILE A 158 -8.01 18.63 -18.81
N LYS A 159 -7.62 19.91 -18.74
CA LYS A 159 -7.55 20.77 -19.92
C LYS A 159 -6.52 20.28 -20.93
N GLU A 160 -5.36 19.78 -20.45
CA GLU A 160 -4.35 19.19 -21.31
C GLU A 160 -4.88 17.93 -22.00
N VAL A 161 -5.56 17.06 -21.26
CA VAL A 161 -6.19 15.85 -21.82
C VAL A 161 -7.23 16.20 -22.87
N GLU A 162 -8.08 17.22 -22.62
CA GLU A 162 -9.06 17.69 -23.61
C GLU A 162 -8.39 18.23 -24.88
N TRP A 163 -7.29 18.96 -24.71
CA TRP A 163 -6.51 19.46 -25.84
C TRP A 163 -5.89 18.30 -26.64
N LEU A 164 -5.30 17.30 -25.99
CA LEU A 164 -4.72 16.11 -26.65
C LEU A 164 -5.83 15.34 -27.42
N LYS A 165 -6.99 15.12 -26.81
CA LYS A 165 -8.14 14.50 -27.48
C LYS A 165 -8.60 15.28 -28.71
N SER A 166 -8.55 16.61 -28.66
CA SER A 166 -8.87 17.46 -29.82
C SER A 166 -7.87 17.29 -30.99
N LYS A 167 -6.68 16.76 -30.73
CA LYS A 167 -5.64 16.44 -31.72
C LYS A 167 -5.69 14.99 -32.21
N GLY A 168 -6.63 14.19 -31.71
CA GLY A 168 -6.81 12.80 -32.07
C GLY A 168 -6.00 11.81 -31.21
N GLU A 169 -5.43 12.27 -30.11
CA GLU A 169 -4.76 11.39 -29.13
C GLU A 169 -5.80 10.64 -28.31
N GLU A 170 -5.58 9.35 -28.09
CA GLU A 170 -6.38 8.54 -27.18
C GLU A 170 -5.82 8.63 -25.76
N VAL A 171 -6.47 9.42 -24.90
CA VAL A 171 -6.11 9.52 -23.48
C VAL A 171 -7.30 9.05 -22.64
N GLU A 172 -7.09 8.02 -21.84
CA GLU A 172 -8.06 7.50 -20.88
C GLU A 172 -7.84 8.14 -19.51
N ILE A 173 -8.90 8.67 -18.91
CA ILE A 173 -8.90 9.16 -17.53
C ILE A 173 -9.53 8.06 -16.66
N LYS A 174 -8.71 7.43 -15.81
CA LYS A 174 -9.15 6.41 -14.85
C LYS A 174 -9.40 7.09 -13.51
N THR A 175 -10.61 6.95 -13.00
CA THR A 175 -11.05 7.59 -11.75
C THR A 175 -11.18 6.61 -10.59
N GLU A 176 -11.09 5.31 -10.88
CA GLU A 176 -11.23 4.24 -9.90
C GLU A 176 -10.12 3.20 -10.07
N ILE A 177 -9.65 2.66 -8.94
CA ILE A 177 -8.62 1.63 -8.89
C ILE A 177 -9.31 0.29 -8.61
N PRO A 178 -9.28 -0.68 -9.52
CA PRO A 178 -9.78 -2.03 -9.25
C PRO A 178 -8.86 -2.75 -8.26
N VAL A 179 -9.45 -3.51 -7.33
CA VAL A 179 -8.73 -4.32 -6.35
C VAL A 179 -8.79 -5.78 -6.79
N SER A 180 -7.69 -6.34 -7.27
CA SER A 180 -7.68 -7.67 -7.91
C SER A 180 -7.97 -8.82 -6.94
N ILE A 181 -7.62 -8.65 -5.65
CA ILE A 181 -7.87 -9.64 -4.61
C ILE A 181 -9.33 -9.64 -4.10
N ALA A 182 -10.14 -8.66 -4.50
CA ALA A 182 -11.51 -8.48 -4.03
C ALA A 182 -12.44 -8.20 -5.21
N ASP A 183 -13.16 -9.23 -5.64
CA ASP A 183 -13.99 -9.18 -6.84
C ASP A 183 -15.02 -8.04 -6.81
N GLY A 184 -15.00 -7.23 -7.87
CA GLY A 184 -15.88 -6.07 -8.04
C GLY A 184 -15.55 -4.86 -7.18
N LEU A 185 -14.56 -4.93 -6.28
CA LEU A 185 -14.15 -3.79 -5.46
C LEU A 185 -13.33 -2.81 -6.31
N LYS A 186 -13.75 -1.53 -6.27
CA LYS A 186 -13.03 -0.41 -6.87
C LYS A 186 -12.93 0.73 -5.88
N ILE A 187 -11.78 1.37 -5.81
CA ILE A 187 -11.54 2.51 -4.92
C ILE A 187 -11.47 3.79 -5.75
N PRO A 188 -12.33 4.80 -5.50
CA PRO A 188 -12.22 6.08 -6.18
C PRO A 188 -10.90 6.78 -5.84
N LEU A 189 -10.16 7.22 -6.86
CA LEU A 189 -8.89 7.97 -6.67
C LEU A 189 -9.08 9.22 -5.82
N GLN A 190 -10.17 9.94 -6.02
CA GLN A 190 -10.48 11.10 -5.21
C GLN A 190 -10.62 10.76 -3.73
N PHE A 191 -11.15 9.58 -3.39
CA PHE A 191 -11.24 9.14 -1.99
C PHE A 191 -9.86 8.94 -1.37
N VAL A 192 -8.89 8.43 -2.13
CA VAL A 192 -7.50 8.24 -1.67
C VAL A 192 -6.82 9.57 -1.37
N PHE A 193 -7.00 10.58 -2.25
CA PHE A 193 -6.23 11.83 -2.23
C PHE A 193 -7.02 13.06 -1.78
N SER A 194 -8.32 12.96 -1.47
CA SER A 194 -9.09 14.13 -1.03
C SER A 194 -8.61 14.61 0.35
N TRP A 195 -8.27 15.89 0.42
CA TRP A 195 -7.90 16.62 1.64
C TRP A 195 -9.10 17.45 2.11
N GLY A 196 -9.50 17.24 3.33
CA GLY A 196 -10.53 18.07 3.97
C GLY A 196 -11.95 17.51 3.86
N TYR A 197 -12.71 17.91 4.84
CA TYR A 197 -14.15 17.67 5.01
C TYR A 197 -14.92 18.66 4.15
#